data_7d8a4a25f9bf13d5dc5ded2054dc5d64
#
_entry.id   7d8a4a25f9bf13d5dc5ded2054dc5d64
#
_cell.length_a   1.000
_cell.length_b   1.000
_cell.length_c   1.000
_cell.angle_alpha   90.00
_cell.angle_beta   90.00
_cell.angle_gamma   90.00
#
_symmetry.space_group_name_H-M   'P 1'
#
loop_
_entity.id
_entity.type
_entity.pdbx_description
1 polymer ?
#
loop_
_entity_poly.entity_id
_entity_poly.type
_entity_poly.pdbx_seq_one_letter_code
_entity_poly.pdbx_strand_id
1 'polypeptide(L)'
;MKKTLLILTSFLASFAFAAPAMNVFTINTSDPMGYMDWARASAPITSLPSNTTSSGVCLPGSGAEEFGDMYFFSLYDSHSDSLSGNYYDPEIAAEIAKIADKRTVRMIDHYSALTPVGDGFEVGMTYANYNINVTTKTPQRYIQELTDYQSTAQANGFEDVTFGAFQINTGDYTGQIMVVIQAPTSVRLGEFLDARNEAWNMAASAKFPRLRDLERGFVMTCEVVYVR
;
A
#
# COMPACT_ATOMS: atom_id res chain seq x y z
N MET A 1 -31.59 41.74 41.09
CA MET A 1 -31.29 40.28 40.87
C MET A 1 -30.65 40.14 39.48
N LYS A 2 -29.32 39.99 39.43
CA LYS A 2 -28.58 39.79 38.13
C LYS A 2 -28.48 38.29 37.91
N LYS A 3 -29.07 37.78 36.81
CA LYS A 3 -28.96 36.36 36.40
C LYS A 3 -27.68 36.24 35.57
N THR A 4 -26.67 35.59 36.15
CA THR A 4 -25.44 35.20 35.47
C THR A 4 -25.72 33.97 34.61
N LEU A 5 -25.64 34.15 33.29
CA LEU A 5 -25.79 33.05 32.31
C LEU A 5 -24.41 32.37 32.15
N LEU A 6 -24.28 31.17 32.71
CA LEU A 6 -23.09 30.33 32.53
C LEU A 6 -23.16 29.69 31.14
N ILE A 7 -22.34 30.15 30.21
CA ILE A 7 -22.18 29.50 28.89
C ILE A 7 -21.20 28.35 29.08
N LEU A 8 -21.73 27.13 29.06
CA LEU A 8 -20.95 25.90 29.07
C LEU A 8 -20.47 25.64 27.64
N THR A 9 -19.24 26.07 27.32
CA THR A 9 -18.56 25.72 26.05
C THR A 9 -18.10 24.28 26.14
N SER A 10 -18.90 23.34 25.57
CA SER A 10 -18.47 21.96 25.33
C SER A 10 -17.34 21.96 24.29
N PHE A 11 -16.11 21.73 24.75
CA PHE A 11 -14.99 21.37 23.86
C PHE A 11 -15.29 19.98 23.27
N LEU A 12 -15.79 19.94 22.05
CA LEU A 12 -15.76 18.73 21.25
C LEU A 12 -14.29 18.49 20.85
N ALA A 13 -13.59 17.66 21.64
CA ALA A 13 -12.30 17.13 21.25
C ALA A 13 -12.54 16.28 20.01
N SER A 14 -12.24 16.81 18.84
CA SER A 14 -12.12 16.02 17.62
C SER A 14 -10.92 15.09 17.79
N PHE A 15 -11.18 13.80 18.05
CA PHE A 15 -10.14 12.80 17.97
C PHE A 15 -9.73 12.72 16.49
N ALA A 16 -8.63 13.37 16.13
CA ALA A 16 -7.99 13.15 14.87
C ALA A 16 -7.34 11.75 14.92
N PHE A 17 -7.98 10.76 14.32
CA PHE A 17 -7.34 9.48 14.10
C PHE A 17 -6.17 9.72 13.13
N ALA A 18 -4.98 9.25 13.52
CA ALA A 18 -3.83 9.30 12.64
C ALA A 18 -4.12 8.44 11.39
N ALA A 19 -3.82 8.97 10.20
CA ALA A 19 -3.95 8.19 8.98
C ALA A 19 -2.84 7.16 8.91
N PRO A 20 -3.15 5.88 8.59
CA PRO A 20 -2.12 4.88 8.35
C PRO A 20 -1.15 5.32 7.25
N ALA A 21 0.11 4.94 7.40
CA ALA A 21 1.17 5.25 6.46
C ALA A 21 1.84 3.98 5.93
N MET A 22 2.53 4.11 4.80
CA MET A 22 3.31 3.03 4.22
C MET A 22 4.62 3.59 3.69
N ASN A 23 5.72 2.88 3.91
CA ASN A 23 6.98 3.09 3.21
C ASN A 23 7.19 1.96 2.20
N VAL A 24 7.67 2.30 1.02
CA VAL A 24 8.05 1.33 -0.01
C VAL A 24 9.48 1.57 -0.43
N PHE A 25 10.28 0.54 -0.34
CA PHE A 25 11.67 0.50 -0.84
C PHE A 25 11.65 -0.19 -2.20
N THR A 26 12.02 0.52 -3.24
CA THR A 26 12.32 -0.08 -4.54
C THR A 26 13.73 -0.61 -4.51
N ILE A 27 13.84 -1.92 -4.55
CA ILE A 27 15.09 -2.67 -4.49
C ILE A 27 15.38 -3.23 -5.88
N ASN A 28 16.62 -3.10 -6.35
CA ASN A 28 17.07 -3.82 -7.53
C ASN A 28 18.09 -4.88 -7.13
N THR A 29 17.91 -6.12 -7.56
CA THR A 29 18.77 -7.26 -7.24
C THR A 29 18.82 -8.26 -8.39
N SER A 30 19.97 -8.89 -8.55
CA SER A 30 20.14 -10.05 -9.46
C SER A 30 19.80 -11.38 -8.79
N ASP A 31 19.55 -11.39 -7.45
CA ASP A 31 19.20 -12.57 -6.66
C ASP A 31 17.87 -12.32 -5.89
N PRO A 32 16.71 -12.30 -6.58
CA PRO A 32 15.43 -12.07 -5.93
C PRO A 32 15.11 -13.07 -4.81
N MET A 33 15.44 -14.34 -5.01
CA MET A 33 15.15 -15.37 -4.01
C MET A 33 16.03 -15.23 -2.76
N GLY A 34 17.30 -14.92 -2.93
CA GLY A 34 18.19 -14.62 -1.80
C GLY A 34 17.76 -13.37 -1.03
N TYR A 35 17.20 -12.36 -1.72
CA TYR A 35 16.61 -11.21 -1.07
C TYR A 35 15.34 -11.58 -0.28
N MET A 36 14.46 -12.43 -0.83
CA MET A 36 13.29 -12.94 -0.12
C MET A 36 13.68 -13.70 1.16
N ASP A 37 14.68 -14.58 1.08
CA ASP A 37 15.14 -15.35 2.24
C ASP A 37 15.72 -14.43 3.33
N TRP A 38 16.49 -13.42 2.92
CA TRP A 38 16.96 -12.39 3.84
C TRP A 38 15.78 -11.63 4.46
N ALA A 39 14.80 -11.20 3.68
CA ALA A 39 13.65 -10.45 4.18
C ALA A 39 12.85 -11.24 5.22
N ARG A 40 12.59 -12.53 4.97
CA ARG A 40 11.92 -13.42 5.93
C ARG A 40 12.70 -13.52 7.26
N ALA A 41 14.02 -13.62 7.20
CA ALA A 41 14.86 -13.75 8.37
C ALA A 41 15.04 -12.44 9.14
N SER A 42 15.15 -11.31 8.42
CA SER A 42 15.59 -10.02 8.98
C SER A 42 14.42 -9.06 9.25
N ALA A 43 13.26 -9.24 8.63
CA ALA A 43 12.11 -8.35 8.83
C ALA A 43 11.67 -8.22 10.30
N PRO A 44 11.63 -9.28 11.12
CA PRO A 44 11.31 -9.14 12.55
C PRO A 44 12.25 -8.19 13.30
N ILE A 45 13.54 -8.18 12.93
CA ILE A 45 14.56 -7.35 13.57
C ILE A 45 14.48 -5.90 13.06
N THR A 46 14.25 -5.72 11.78
CA THR A 46 14.24 -4.38 11.16
C THR A 46 12.90 -3.65 11.33
N SER A 47 11.80 -4.37 11.49
CA SER A 47 10.44 -3.80 11.57
C SER A 47 10.02 -3.43 12.99
N LEU A 48 10.40 -4.23 14.00
CA LEU A 48 9.98 -4.03 15.39
C LEU A 48 10.39 -2.67 15.98
N PRO A 49 11.64 -2.19 15.82
CA PRO A 49 12.06 -0.91 16.41
C PRO A 49 11.35 0.32 15.80
N SER A 50 10.78 0.19 14.61
CA SER A 50 10.09 1.29 13.90
C SER A 50 8.58 1.28 14.04
N ASN A 51 8.02 0.52 14.99
CA ASN A 51 6.55 0.39 15.19
C ASN A 51 5.79 -0.06 13.93
N THR A 52 6.44 -0.80 13.04
CA THR A 52 5.83 -1.36 11.85
C THR A 52 4.69 -2.31 12.23
N THR A 53 3.53 -2.20 11.63
CA THR A 53 2.39 -3.11 11.86
C THR A 53 2.52 -4.38 11.05
N SER A 54 2.93 -4.25 9.78
CA SER A 54 3.25 -5.38 8.91
C SER A 54 4.26 -4.99 7.83
N SER A 55 5.05 -5.94 7.37
CA SER A 55 5.96 -5.77 6.23
C SER A 55 5.84 -6.93 5.27
N GLY A 56 6.13 -6.65 4.01
CA GLY A 56 6.14 -7.69 2.99
C GLY A 56 7.07 -7.34 1.83
N VAL A 57 7.26 -8.33 0.98
CA VAL A 57 8.05 -8.20 -0.25
C VAL A 57 7.19 -8.58 -1.44
N CYS A 58 7.27 -7.76 -2.48
CA CYS A 58 6.54 -7.97 -3.72
C CYS A 58 7.51 -8.15 -4.89
N LEU A 59 7.25 -9.16 -5.71
CA LEU A 59 7.98 -9.44 -6.95
C LEU A 59 7.10 -9.05 -8.13
N PRO A 60 7.53 -8.08 -8.97
CA PRO A 60 6.79 -7.73 -10.17
C PRO A 60 6.75 -8.90 -11.17
N GLY A 61 5.54 -9.22 -11.63
CA GLY A 61 5.34 -10.08 -12.79
C GLY A 61 5.36 -9.30 -14.10
N SER A 62 4.97 -8.00 -14.06
CA SER A 62 5.02 -7.09 -15.20
C SER A 62 5.00 -5.64 -14.73
N GLY A 63 5.46 -4.71 -15.57
CA GLY A 63 5.42 -3.28 -15.31
C GLY A 63 6.46 -2.77 -14.30
N ALA A 64 7.50 -3.55 -13.97
CA ALA A 64 8.67 -3.06 -13.26
C ALA A 64 9.37 -1.97 -14.09
N GLU A 65 10.03 -1.03 -13.42
CA GLU A 65 10.80 0.02 -14.12
C GLU A 65 12.10 -0.55 -14.68
N GLU A 66 12.75 -1.39 -13.88
CA GLU A 66 13.97 -2.07 -14.29
C GLU A 66 13.86 -3.56 -14.03
N PHE A 67 14.56 -4.35 -14.82
CA PHE A 67 14.65 -5.78 -14.57
C PHE A 67 15.42 -6.02 -13.26
N GLY A 68 14.86 -6.86 -12.39
CA GLY A 68 15.42 -7.11 -11.06
C GLY A 68 14.82 -6.24 -9.96
N ASP A 69 13.88 -5.33 -10.29
CA ASP A 69 13.15 -4.58 -9.27
C ASP A 69 12.28 -5.48 -8.40
N MET A 70 12.27 -5.17 -7.12
CA MET A 70 11.39 -5.72 -6.09
C MET A 70 10.93 -4.58 -5.19
N TYR A 71 9.84 -4.80 -4.46
CA TYR A 71 9.32 -3.80 -3.54
C TYR A 71 9.23 -4.37 -2.13
N PHE A 72 9.97 -3.80 -1.18
CA PHE A 72 9.78 -4.07 0.25
C PHE A 72 8.88 -2.98 0.81
N PHE A 73 7.72 -3.35 1.36
CA PHE A 73 6.81 -2.39 1.99
C PHE A 73 6.75 -2.58 3.51
N SER A 74 6.47 -1.50 4.21
CA SER A 74 6.16 -1.49 5.63
C SER A 74 4.94 -0.62 5.88
N LEU A 75 3.95 -1.14 6.61
CA LEU A 75 2.74 -0.45 7.03
C LEU A 75 2.87 0.03 8.47
N TYR A 76 2.24 1.16 8.79
CA TYR A 76 2.29 1.84 10.09
C TYR A 76 0.92 2.39 10.46
N ASP A 77 0.64 2.47 11.75
CA ASP A 77 -0.60 3.09 12.26
C ASP A 77 -0.61 4.61 12.05
N SER A 78 0.57 5.22 11.89
CA SER A 78 0.70 6.67 11.73
C SER A 78 1.91 7.09 10.90
N HIS A 79 1.87 8.33 10.38
CA HIS A 79 3.05 8.97 9.79
C HIS A 79 4.19 9.16 10.80
N SER A 80 3.86 9.42 12.07
CA SER A 80 4.86 9.54 13.13
C SER A 80 5.67 8.27 13.29
N ASP A 81 5.01 7.11 13.31
CA ASP A 81 5.68 5.81 13.38
C ASP A 81 6.53 5.57 12.12
N SER A 82 5.95 5.80 10.95
CA SER A 82 6.64 5.62 9.67
C SER A 82 7.91 6.47 9.52
N LEU A 83 7.92 7.68 10.07
CA LEU A 83 9.05 8.62 9.99
C LEU A 83 10.02 8.49 11.17
N SER A 84 9.67 7.73 12.22
CA SER A 84 10.54 7.51 13.38
C SER A 84 11.62 6.46 13.14
N GLY A 85 11.54 5.68 12.07
CA GLY A 85 12.49 4.62 11.74
C GLY A 85 13.92 5.14 11.64
N ASN A 86 14.82 4.51 12.36
CA ASN A 86 16.24 4.83 12.37
C ASN A 86 17.06 3.73 11.69
N TYR A 87 17.33 3.88 10.41
CA TYR A 87 18.15 2.93 9.63
C TYR A 87 19.62 2.86 10.07
N TYR A 88 20.06 3.79 10.91
CA TYR A 88 21.39 3.82 11.50
C TYR A 88 21.43 3.17 12.89
N ASP A 89 20.30 2.64 13.38
CA ASP A 89 20.30 1.79 14.55
C ASP A 89 21.25 0.61 14.32
N PRO A 90 22.16 0.29 15.27
CA PRO A 90 23.19 -0.71 15.05
C PRO A 90 22.65 -2.11 14.71
N GLU A 91 21.50 -2.52 15.27
CA GLU A 91 20.89 -3.81 14.99
C GLU A 91 20.29 -3.83 13.57
N ILE A 92 19.57 -2.77 13.19
CA ILE A 92 19.03 -2.61 11.84
C ILE A 92 20.14 -2.53 10.80
N ALA A 93 21.18 -1.73 11.08
CA ALA A 93 22.31 -1.60 10.18
C ALA A 93 23.08 -2.92 9.98
N ALA A 94 23.21 -3.74 11.03
CA ALA A 94 23.82 -5.05 10.94
C ALA A 94 23.02 -6.04 10.08
N GLU A 95 21.68 -6.00 10.16
CA GLU A 95 20.82 -6.81 9.29
C GLU A 95 20.88 -6.35 7.83
N ILE A 96 20.84 -5.04 7.59
CA ILE A 96 20.98 -4.47 6.25
C ILE A 96 22.32 -4.82 5.62
N ALA A 97 23.40 -4.83 6.40
CA ALA A 97 24.75 -5.17 5.92
C ALA A 97 24.86 -6.59 5.36
N LYS A 98 24.03 -7.54 5.80
CA LYS A 98 24.00 -8.93 5.30
C LYS A 98 23.61 -9.05 3.84
N ILE A 99 22.90 -8.05 3.30
CA ILE A 99 22.37 -8.05 1.91
C ILE A 99 22.88 -6.86 1.08
N ALA A 100 23.64 -5.95 1.68
CA ALA A 100 23.99 -4.67 1.08
C ALA A 100 24.75 -4.79 -0.25
N ASP A 101 25.60 -5.81 -0.39
CA ASP A 101 26.40 -6.09 -1.58
C ASP A 101 25.62 -6.79 -2.72
N LYS A 102 24.40 -7.29 -2.44
CA LYS A 102 23.57 -8.04 -3.37
C LYS A 102 22.39 -7.23 -3.91
N ARG A 103 22.21 -6.00 -3.44
CA ARG A 103 21.09 -5.16 -3.83
C ARG A 103 21.49 -3.69 -3.98
N THR A 104 20.70 -2.97 -4.73
CA THR A 104 20.67 -1.50 -4.74
C THR A 104 19.31 -1.02 -4.26
N VAL A 105 19.26 -0.09 -3.31
CA VAL A 105 18.03 0.66 -3.00
C VAL A 105 17.95 1.80 -4.00
N ARG A 106 16.97 1.74 -4.89
CA ARG A 106 16.78 2.75 -5.92
C ARG A 106 15.95 3.93 -5.41
N MET A 107 14.93 3.64 -4.60
CA MET A 107 13.97 4.63 -4.11
C MET A 107 13.42 4.22 -2.76
N ILE A 108 13.05 5.20 -1.96
CA ILE A 108 12.26 5.01 -0.74
C ILE A 108 11.12 6.02 -0.80
N ASP A 109 9.93 5.52 -0.98
CA ASP A 109 8.73 6.34 -1.08
C ASP A 109 7.85 6.22 0.15
N HIS A 110 7.24 7.33 0.52
CA HIS A 110 6.33 7.45 1.64
C HIS A 110 4.91 7.72 1.16
N TYR A 111 3.94 7.00 1.74
CA TYR A 111 2.55 7.02 1.33
C TYR A 111 1.62 7.31 2.50
N SER A 112 0.50 7.98 2.21
CA SER A 112 -0.66 8.09 3.12
C SER A 112 -1.77 7.16 2.65
N ALA A 113 -2.35 6.36 3.52
CA ALA A 113 -3.55 5.61 3.19
C ALA A 113 -4.75 6.56 3.00
N LEU A 114 -5.45 6.42 1.88
CA LEU A 114 -6.69 7.14 1.55
C LEU A 114 -7.94 6.30 1.78
N THR A 115 -7.77 4.98 1.89
CA THR A 115 -8.80 4.01 2.25
C THR A 115 -8.32 3.22 3.46
N PRO A 116 -9.20 2.55 4.22
CA PRO A 116 -8.78 1.64 5.27
C PRO A 116 -7.77 0.63 4.73
N VAL A 117 -6.67 0.45 5.46
CA VAL A 117 -5.72 -0.64 5.18
C VAL A 117 -6.29 -1.90 5.83
N GLY A 118 -6.30 -3.01 5.06
CA GLY A 118 -6.81 -4.28 5.56
C GLY A 118 -6.02 -4.75 6.80
N ASP A 119 -6.73 -5.32 7.75
CA ASP A 119 -6.22 -6.12 8.85
C ASP A 119 -6.24 -7.61 8.45
N GLY A 120 -5.64 -8.48 9.22
CA GLY A 120 -5.64 -9.92 8.94
C GLY A 120 -4.46 -10.39 8.07
N PHE A 121 -3.40 -9.60 7.98
CA PHE A 121 -2.13 -10.11 7.46
C PHE A 121 -1.54 -11.16 8.40
N GLU A 122 -1.05 -12.26 7.83
CA GLU A 122 -0.34 -13.31 8.54
C GLU A 122 1.03 -13.53 7.89
N VAL A 123 2.04 -13.82 8.69
CA VAL A 123 3.38 -14.12 8.17
C VAL A 123 3.32 -15.36 7.26
N GLY A 124 3.89 -15.24 6.07
CA GLY A 124 3.83 -16.24 5.01
C GLY A 124 2.61 -16.16 4.11
N MET A 125 1.63 -15.27 4.42
CA MET A 125 0.51 -15.00 3.52
C MET A 125 1.02 -14.46 2.18
N THR A 126 0.55 -15.05 1.09
CA THR A 126 0.83 -14.58 -0.27
C THR A 126 -0.43 -14.06 -0.93
N TYR A 127 -0.29 -13.05 -1.78
CA TYR A 127 -1.37 -12.46 -2.56
C TYR A 127 -0.84 -11.81 -3.83
N ALA A 128 -1.72 -11.47 -4.76
CA ALA A 128 -1.38 -10.78 -5.99
C ALA A 128 -2.01 -9.39 -6.02
N ASN A 129 -1.25 -8.43 -6.53
CA ASN A 129 -1.71 -7.04 -6.69
C ASN A 129 -1.62 -6.61 -8.16
N TYR A 130 -2.62 -5.85 -8.60
CA TYR A 130 -2.50 -4.94 -9.71
C TYR A 130 -2.50 -3.51 -9.17
N ASN A 131 -1.37 -2.86 -9.26
CA ASN A 131 -1.20 -1.48 -8.83
C ASN A 131 -1.33 -0.54 -10.02
N ILE A 132 -2.00 0.60 -9.80
CA ILE A 132 -2.22 1.61 -10.82
C ILE A 132 -1.91 2.98 -10.21
N ASN A 133 -0.92 3.68 -10.76
CA ASN A 133 -0.69 5.08 -10.43
C ASN A 133 -1.56 5.95 -11.32
N VAL A 134 -2.22 6.92 -10.71
CA VAL A 134 -3.13 7.84 -11.39
C VAL A 134 -2.94 9.27 -10.91
N THR A 135 -3.21 10.23 -11.80
CA THR A 135 -3.46 11.62 -11.44
C THR A 135 -4.95 11.93 -11.46
N THR A 136 -5.42 12.76 -10.55
CA THR A 136 -6.81 13.18 -10.47
C THR A 136 -6.95 14.60 -9.93
N LYS A 137 -7.90 15.35 -10.49
CA LYS A 137 -8.27 16.69 -9.99
C LYS A 137 -9.33 16.65 -8.89
N THR A 138 -9.92 15.49 -8.64
CA THR A 138 -11.03 15.29 -7.68
C THR A 138 -10.79 14.04 -6.82
N PRO A 139 -9.76 14.03 -5.95
CA PRO A 139 -9.34 12.82 -5.21
C PRO A 139 -10.47 12.17 -4.42
N GLN A 140 -11.23 12.95 -3.64
CA GLN A 140 -12.32 12.41 -2.82
C GLN A 140 -13.40 11.72 -3.65
N ARG A 141 -13.78 12.33 -4.77
CA ARG A 141 -14.75 11.73 -5.69
C ARG A 141 -14.19 10.46 -6.33
N TYR A 142 -12.92 10.47 -6.70
CA TYR A 142 -12.25 9.29 -7.27
C TYR A 142 -12.25 8.13 -6.27
N ILE A 143 -11.91 8.39 -5.01
CA ILE A 143 -11.91 7.36 -3.94
C ILE A 143 -13.32 6.83 -3.69
N GLN A 144 -14.36 7.69 -3.69
CA GLN A 144 -15.73 7.23 -3.55
C GLN A 144 -16.15 6.29 -4.69
N GLU A 145 -15.86 6.65 -5.94
CA GLU A 145 -16.17 5.80 -7.10
C GLU A 145 -15.36 4.49 -7.08
N LEU A 146 -14.15 4.49 -6.51
CA LEU A 146 -13.36 3.28 -6.30
C LEU A 146 -14.00 2.35 -5.28
N THR A 147 -14.54 2.90 -4.18
CA THR A 147 -15.28 2.14 -3.17
C THR A 147 -16.58 1.55 -3.74
N ASP A 148 -17.31 2.33 -4.53
CA ASP A 148 -18.53 1.88 -5.21
C ASP A 148 -18.22 0.76 -6.23
N TYR A 149 -17.09 0.88 -6.92
CA TYR A 149 -16.61 -0.14 -7.86
C TYR A 149 -16.24 -1.45 -7.14
N GLN A 150 -15.54 -1.37 -6.00
CA GLN A 150 -15.26 -2.55 -5.17
C GLN A 150 -16.56 -3.25 -4.74
N SER A 151 -17.53 -2.50 -4.24
CA SER A 151 -18.82 -3.05 -3.82
C SER A 151 -19.55 -3.75 -4.98
N THR A 152 -19.47 -3.17 -6.18
CA THR A 152 -20.03 -3.78 -7.39
C THR A 152 -19.29 -5.06 -7.77
N ALA A 153 -17.95 -5.09 -7.70
CA ALA A 153 -17.17 -6.28 -7.96
C ALA A 153 -17.53 -7.42 -6.99
N GLN A 154 -17.64 -7.09 -5.70
CA GLN A 154 -18.05 -8.04 -4.67
C GLN A 154 -19.44 -8.62 -4.92
N ALA A 155 -20.41 -7.81 -5.33
CA ALA A 155 -21.76 -8.26 -5.70
C ALA A 155 -21.79 -9.14 -6.98
N ASN A 156 -20.71 -9.20 -7.73
CA ASN A 156 -20.56 -9.99 -8.96
C ASN A 156 -19.55 -11.14 -8.83
N GLY A 157 -19.37 -11.67 -7.61
CA GLY A 157 -18.61 -12.89 -7.35
C GLY A 157 -17.11 -12.66 -7.10
N PHE A 158 -16.70 -11.41 -6.77
CA PHE A 158 -15.33 -11.05 -6.42
C PHE A 158 -15.24 -10.52 -4.99
N GLU A 159 -15.88 -11.23 -4.02
CA GLU A 159 -15.92 -10.87 -2.61
C GLU A 159 -14.54 -10.84 -1.96
N ASP A 160 -13.61 -11.63 -2.51
CA ASP A 160 -12.23 -11.78 -2.08
C ASP A 160 -11.25 -10.82 -2.76
N VAL A 161 -11.74 -9.95 -3.67
CA VAL A 161 -10.95 -8.90 -4.30
C VAL A 161 -11.17 -7.57 -3.57
N THR A 162 -10.08 -6.96 -3.09
CA THR A 162 -10.12 -5.72 -2.33
C THR A 162 -9.38 -4.59 -3.04
N PHE A 163 -9.82 -3.35 -2.77
CA PHE A 163 -9.24 -2.16 -3.38
C PHE A 163 -8.71 -1.24 -2.28
N GLY A 164 -7.44 -0.89 -2.38
CA GLY A 164 -6.78 0.11 -1.55
C GLY A 164 -6.40 1.32 -2.37
N ALA A 165 -6.24 2.46 -1.71
CA ALA A 165 -5.70 3.67 -2.33
C ALA A 165 -4.75 4.38 -1.39
N PHE A 166 -3.63 4.86 -1.94
CA PHE A 166 -2.57 5.54 -1.21
C PHE A 166 -2.15 6.81 -1.96
N GLN A 167 -2.04 7.93 -1.25
CA GLN A 167 -1.40 9.13 -1.77
C GLN A 167 0.11 8.94 -1.74
N ILE A 168 0.79 9.17 -2.86
CA ILE A 168 2.25 9.15 -2.93
C ILE A 168 2.77 10.51 -2.47
N ASN A 169 3.52 10.54 -1.36
CA ASN A 169 3.98 11.78 -0.73
C ASN A 169 5.40 12.16 -1.13
N THR A 170 6.23 11.20 -1.50
CA THR A 170 7.65 11.44 -1.86
C THR A 170 8.04 10.67 -3.10
N GLY A 171 9.20 11.00 -3.68
CA GLY A 171 9.75 10.35 -4.87
C GLY A 171 9.20 10.89 -6.19
N ASP A 172 9.47 10.19 -7.27
CA ASP A 172 9.20 10.63 -8.64
C ASP A 172 7.70 10.72 -8.96
N TYR A 173 6.88 9.98 -8.23
CA TYR A 173 5.43 9.92 -8.41
C TYR A 173 4.66 10.77 -7.40
N THR A 174 5.34 11.69 -6.70
CA THR A 174 4.72 12.57 -5.69
C THR A 174 3.48 13.28 -6.24
N GLY A 175 2.38 13.22 -5.48
CA GLY A 175 1.11 13.82 -5.86
C GLY A 175 0.16 12.87 -6.58
N GLN A 176 0.64 11.72 -7.06
CA GLN A 176 -0.22 10.68 -7.65
C GLN A 176 -0.90 9.85 -6.56
N ILE A 177 -1.96 9.15 -6.93
CA ILE A 177 -2.62 8.14 -6.11
C ILE A 177 -2.25 6.77 -6.68
N MET A 178 -1.71 5.90 -5.83
CA MET A 178 -1.56 4.49 -6.13
C MET A 178 -2.81 3.74 -5.70
N VAL A 179 -3.51 3.14 -6.64
CA VAL A 179 -4.61 2.19 -6.38
C VAL A 179 -4.03 0.79 -6.36
N VAL A 180 -4.40 0.01 -5.36
CA VAL A 180 -4.02 -1.39 -5.20
C VAL A 180 -5.26 -2.24 -5.36
N ILE A 181 -5.32 -3.10 -6.37
CA ILE A 181 -6.35 -4.13 -6.52
C ILE A 181 -5.69 -5.44 -6.10
N GLN A 182 -6.14 -5.98 -4.98
CA GLN A 182 -5.57 -7.17 -4.35
C GLN A 182 -6.50 -8.37 -4.49
N ALA A 183 -5.94 -9.51 -4.86
CA ALA A 183 -6.63 -10.79 -4.89
C ALA A 183 -5.78 -11.87 -4.18
N PRO A 184 -6.40 -12.95 -3.63
CA PRO A 184 -5.66 -13.98 -2.89
C PRO A 184 -4.62 -14.73 -3.72
N THR A 185 -4.79 -14.77 -5.05
CA THR A 185 -3.85 -15.42 -5.97
C THR A 185 -3.75 -14.68 -7.30
N SER A 186 -2.66 -14.90 -8.04
CA SER A 186 -2.49 -14.35 -9.40
C SER A 186 -3.56 -14.86 -10.36
N VAL A 187 -4.04 -16.09 -10.20
CA VAL A 187 -5.15 -16.65 -11.00
C VAL A 187 -6.42 -15.85 -10.73
N ARG A 188 -6.74 -15.64 -9.45
CA ARG A 188 -7.93 -14.87 -9.05
C ARG A 188 -7.88 -13.42 -9.52
N LEU A 189 -6.70 -12.81 -9.46
CA LEU A 189 -6.48 -11.49 -10.05
C LEU A 189 -6.72 -11.50 -11.57
N GLY A 190 -6.23 -12.53 -12.26
CA GLY A 190 -6.46 -12.72 -13.70
C GLY A 190 -7.94 -12.82 -14.05
N GLU A 191 -8.72 -13.63 -13.32
CA GLU A 191 -10.17 -13.75 -13.49
C GLU A 191 -10.87 -12.39 -13.33
N PHE A 192 -10.49 -11.61 -12.33
CA PHE A 192 -11.01 -10.25 -12.15
C PHE A 192 -10.65 -9.33 -13.33
N LEU A 193 -9.44 -9.44 -13.86
CA LEU A 193 -9.01 -8.65 -15.03
C LEU A 193 -9.75 -9.08 -16.32
N ASP A 194 -10.04 -10.37 -16.48
CA ASP A 194 -10.83 -10.89 -17.61
C ASP A 194 -12.28 -10.37 -17.56
N ALA A 195 -12.85 -10.28 -16.36
CA ALA A 195 -14.20 -9.73 -16.14
C ALA A 195 -14.35 -8.24 -16.52
N ARG A 196 -13.27 -7.53 -16.87
CA ARG A 196 -13.34 -6.11 -17.32
C ARG A 196 -14.21 -5.90 -18.54
N ASN A 197 -14.42 -6.92 -19.37
CA ASN A 197 -15.27 -6.86 -20.54
C ASN A 197 -16.74 -7.28 -20.27
N GLU A 198 -17.06 -7.67 -19.05
CA GLU A 198 -18.44 -7.97 -18.66
C GLU A 198 -19.26 -6.68 -18.49
N ALA A 199 -20.56 -6.78 -18.76
CA ALA A 199 -21.46 -5.63 -18.78
C ALA A 199 -21.49 -4.87 -17.45
N TRP A 200 -21.47 -5.58 -16.31
CA TRP A 200 -21.45 -4.97 -14.99
C TRP A 200 -20.18 -4.17 -14.74
N ASN A 201 -19.01 -4.72 -15.16
CA ASN A 201 -17.72 -4.11 -14.95
C ASN A 201 -17.53 -2.88 -15.85
N MET A 202 -17.93 -2.98 -17.12
CA MET A 202 -17.93 -1.84 -18.03
C MET A 202 -18.81 -0.69 -17.51
N ALA A 203 -20.00 -1.01 -16.97
CA ALA A 203 -20.91 -0.01 -16.39
C ALA A 203 -20.31 0.64 -15.13
N ALA A 204 -19.75 -0.15 -14.21
CA ALA A 204 -19.16 0.33 -12.96
C ALA A 204 -17.90 1.18 -13.19
N SER A 205 -17.07 0.79 -14.18
CA SER A 205 -15.80 1.49 -14.49
C SER A 205 -15.96 2.69 -15.44
N ALA A 206 -17.13 2.91 -16.04
CA ALA A 206 -17.36 3.92 -17.09
C ALA A 206 -17.05 5.37 -16.68
N LYS A 207 -17.03 5.66 -15.38
CA LYS A 207 -16.75 7.02 -14.86
C LYS A 207 -15.25 7.31 -14.74
N PHE A 208 -14.41 6.29 -14.55
CA PHE A 208 -12.98 6.47 -14.28
C PHE A 208 -12.22 7.28 -15.33
N PRO A 209 -12.43 7.11 -16.66
CA PRO A 209 -11.72 7.90 -17.66
C PRO A 209 -11.94 9.42 -17.57
N ARG A 210 -13.01 9.86 -16.88
CA ARG A 210 -13.31 11.28 -16.65
C ARG A 210 -12.79 11.79 -15.31
N LEU A 211 -12.38 10.89 -14.42
CA LEU A 211 -11.94 11.22 -13.05
C LEU A 211 -10.44 11.14 -12.87
N ARG A 212 -9.76 10.41 -13.74
CA ARG A 212 -8.32 10.16 -13.62
C ARG A 212 -7.63 10.04 -14.97
N ASP A 213 -6.34 10.34 -14.99
CA ASP A 213 -5.41 9.90 -16.02
C ASP A 213 -4.57 8.74 -15.48
N LEU A 214 -4.37 7.72 -16.31
CA LEU A 214 -3.54 6.56 -15.98
C LEU A 214 -2.09 6.90 -16.29
N GLU A 215 -1.21 6.79 -15.29
CA GLU A 215 0.20 7.08 -15.44
C GLU A 215 1.02 5.79 -15.58
N ARG A 216 0.73 4.79 -14.75
CA ARG A 216 1.47 3.53 -14.71
C ARG A 216 0.60 2.41 -14.17
N GLY A 217 0.82 1.18 -14.67
CA GLY A 217 0.23 -0.03 -14.12
C GLY A 217 1.29 -1.13 -14.01
N PHE A 218 1.26 -1.89 -12.90
CA PHE A 218 2.16 -3.02 -12.68
C PHE A 218 1.50 -4.11 -11.84
N VAL A 219 1.82 -5.36 -12.18
CA VAL A 219 1.31 -6.56 -11.50
C VAL A 219 2.43 -7.20 -10.70
N MET A 220 2.15 -7.62 -9.48
CA MET A 220 3.12 -8.26 -8.62
C MET A 220 2.49 -9.32 -7.73
N THR A 221 3.31 -10.25 -7.27
CA THR A 221 2.97 -11.19 -6.20
C THR A 221 3.73 -10.77 -4.95
N CYS A 222 3.02 -10.70 -3.83
CA CYS A 222 3.57 -10.26 -2.56
C CYS A 222 3.53 -11.40 -1.53
N GLU A 223 4.47 -11.35 -0.58
CA GLU A 223 4.49 -12.20 0.60
C GLU A 223 4.67 -11.32 1.85
N VAL A 224 3.86 -11.57 2.87
CA VAL A 224 3.99 -10.93 4.18
C VAL A 224 5.12 -11.61 4.96
N VAL A 225 6.12 -10.84 5.37
CA VAL A 225 7.31 -11.35 6.09
C VAL A 225 7.36 -10.97 7.56
N TYR A 226 6.53 -10.02 7.98
CA TYR A 226 6.40 -9.59 9.37
C TYR A 226 4.99 -9.08 9.66
N VAL A 227 4.49 -9.41 10.87
CA VAL A 227 3.28 -8.84 11.50
C VAL A 227 3.58 -8.64 12.98
N ARG A 228 3.21 -7.46 13.50
CA ARG A 228 3.38 -7.11 14.93
C ARG A 228 2.38 -7.84 15.82
#